data_e77042a2d7226e5def5e2b243d752798
#
_entry.id   e77042a2d7226e5def5e2b243d752798
#
_cell.length_a   1.000
_cell.length_b   1.000
_cell.length_c   1.000
_cell.angle_alpha   90.00
_cell.angle_beta   90.00
_cell.angle_gamma   90.00
#
_symmetry.space_group_name_H-M   'P 1'
#
loop_
_entity.id
_entity.type
_entity.pdbx_description
1 polymer ?
#
loop_
_entity_poly.entity_id
_entity_poly.type
_entity_poly.pdbx_seq_one_letter_code
_entity_poly.pdbx_strand_id
1 'polypeptide(L)'
;MKSKKLLAAALAAVLTLAGCGTTVLSAEETKELLTLSQKTMATVESMAAEMTMEMDMSMGEETAETTTVAKILTQQNPLRMQMNLSATLEDGTEAQNMQMYAEEEVGKLRTYVLAADTWYSQTMELGGLAQYNAEENVTLYLSNLADFSATATEKINDTEATKIEGTLKKDVLQKVLAESGMTETAAAMGVTEEQLAALTESVKSLPLTLWIDADGYVLKYEMNLTEVMQKIMDKAMEAAGSTDASSAVKVEKTSISMVCSQFNAVKEITIPEEAKSAESISANQ
;
A
#
# COMPACT_ATOMS: atom_id res chain seq x y z
N MET A 1 -2.94 35.23 9.46
CA MET A 1 -2.23 34.21 10.25
C MET A 1 -2.85 33.84 11.61
N LYS A 2 -4.06 34.34 11.97
CA LYS A 2 -4.68 34.04 13.30
C LYS A 2 -5.80 32.99 13.26
N SER A 3 -6.29 32.59 12.08
CA SER A 3 -7.41 31.63 11.95
C SER A 3 -6.99 30.16 11.86
N LYS A 4 -5.75 29.86 11.45
CA LYS A 4 -5.26 28.48 11.34
C LYS A 4 -4.96 27.80 12.70
N LYS A 5 -4.70 28.59 13.75
CA LYS A 5 -4.44 28.06 15.09
C LYS A 5 -5.72 27.73 15.89
N LEU A 6 -6.88 28.23 15.46
CA LEU A 6 -8.15 28.03 16.17
C LEU A 6 -8.83 26.69 15.81
N LEU A 7 -8.64 26.17 14.58
CA LEU A 7 -9.22 24.87 14.19
C LEU A 7 -8.47 23.70 14.84
N ALA A 8 -7.14 23.77 14.89
CA ALA A 8 -6.33 22.72 15.56
C ALA A 8 -6.61 22.66 17.08
N ALA A 9 -6.89 23.82 17.69
CA ALA A 9 -7.21 23.89 19.12
C ALA A 9 -8.60 23.32 19.46
N ALA A 10 -9.55 23.32 18.51
CA ALA A 10 -10.89 22.80 18.74
C ALA A 10 -10.92 21.25 18.72
N LEU A 11 -10.16 20.60 17.82
CA LEU A 11 -10.04 19.13 17.81
C LEU A 11 -9.27 18.61 19.03
N ALA A 12 -8.17 19.28 19.42
CA ALA A 12 -7.40 18.90 20.59
C ALA A 12 -8.18 19.03 21.93
N ALA A 13 -9.19 19.91 21.99
CA ALA A 13 -10.00 20.10 23.20
C ALA A 13 -11.02 18.97 23.42
N VAL A 14 -11.45 18.26 22.39
CA VAL A 14 -12.38 17.12 22.51
C VAL A 14 -11.67 15.87 23.05
N LEU A 15 -10.39 15.68 22.74
CA LEU A 15 -9.60 14.54 23.20
C LEU A 15 -9.20 14.60 24.68
N THR A 16 -9.25 15.78 25.34
CA THR A 16 -8.79 15.95 26.74
C THR A 16 -9.89 15.82 27.80
N LEU A 17 -11.15 15.59 27.45
CA LEU A 17 -12.29 15.50 28.39
C LEU A 17 -12.83 14.10 28.61
N ALA A 18 -12.28 13.08 27.96
CA ALA A 18 -12.76 11.70 28.10
C ALA A 18 -11.93 10.92 29.12
N GLY A 19 -12.32 10.98 30.38
CA GLY A 19 -11.99 9.95 31.33
C GLY A 19 -12.56 8.60 30.90
N CYS A 20 -11.71 7.59 30.72
CA CYS A 20 -12.04 6.14 30.67
C CYS A 20 -13.24 5.69 29.83
N GLY A 21 -13.39 6.17 28.63
CA GLY A 21 -14.27 5.63 27.60
C GLY A 21 -13.71 6.03 26.24
N THR A 22 -13.45 5.08 25.35
CA THR A 22 -13.07 5.34 23.97
C THR A 22 -14.20 6.09 23.29
N THR A 23 -14.15 7.43 23.28
CA THR A 23 -15.12 8.24 22.56
C THR A 23 -14.81 8.12 21.07
N VAL A 24 -15.59 7.32 20.37
CA VAL A 24 -15.51 7.20 18.92
C VAL A 24 -16.06 8.49 18.30
N LEU A 25 -15.39 9.05 17.29
CA LEU A 25 -15.83 10.25 16.59
C LEU A 25 -17.21 10.05 15.95
N SER A 26 -18.05 11.08 15.99
CA SER A 26 -19.29 11.12 15.23
C SER A 26 -19.02 11.12 13.72
N ALA A 27 -20.05 10.87 12.92
CA ALA A 27 -19.93 10.87 11.46
C ALA A 27 -19.42 12.23 10.90
N GLU A 28 -19.84 13.35 11.49
CA GLU A 28 -19.38 14.69 11.07
C GLU A 28 -17.91 14.92 11.44
N GLU A 29 -17.51 14.61 12.68
CA GLU A 29 -16.12 14.71 13.14
C GLU A 29 -15.20 13.80 12.33
N THR A 30 -15.65 12.58 11.97
CA THR A 30 -14.91 11.66 11.09
C THR A 30 -14.69 12.27 9.71
N LYS A 31 -15.69 12.90 9.13
CA LYS A 31 -15.60 13.60 7.84
C LYS A 31 -14.66 14.81 7.91
N GLU A 32 -14.68 15.56 9.00
CA GLU A 32 -13.74 16.66 9.22
C GLU A 32 -12.31 16.16 9.32
N LEU A 33 -12.07 15.06 10.04
CA LEU A 33 -10.74 14.44 10.15
C LEU A 33 -10.25 13.92 8.79
N LEU A 34 -11.08 13.26 7.99
CA LEU A 34 -10.75 12.83 6.62
C LEU A 34 -10.41 14.03 5.71
N THR A 35 -11.16 15.13 5.84
CA THR A 35 -10.88 16.36 5.08
C THR A 35 -9.57 17.02 5.51
N LEU A 36 -9.26 17.01 6.79
CA LEU A 36 -7.96 17.45 7.31
C LEU A 36 -6.85 16.57 6.78
N SER A 37 -7.02 15.24 6.84
CA SER A 37 -6.05 14.26 6.37
C SER A 37 -5.71 14.43 4.88
N GLN A 38 -6.71 14.62 4.01
CA GLN A 38 -6.49 14.92 2.59
C GLN A 38 -5.59 16.16 2.41
N LYS A 39 -5.80 17.21 3.20
CA LYS A 39 -4.99 18.44 3.11
C LYS A 39 -3.58 18.25 3.67
N THR A 40 -3.45 17.51 4.77
CA THR A 40 -2.16 17.26 5.42
C THR A 40 -1.31 16.36 4.53
N MET A 41 -1.86 15.23 4.06
CA MET A 41 -1.12 14.29 3.22
C MET A 41 -0.71 14.89 1.87
N ALA A 42 -1.50 15.77 1.27
CA ALA A 42 -1.13 16.50 0.06
C ALA A 42 0.06 17.48 0.22
N THR A 43 0.56 17.69 1.43
CA THR A 43 1.73 18.53 1.72
C THR A 43 2.96 17.73 2.16
N VAL A 44 2.87 16.41 2.13
CA VAL A 44 3.97 15.52 2.46
C VAL A 44 4.94 15.47 1.27
N GLU A 45 6.18 15.91 1.50
CA GLU A 45 7.25 15.89 0.49
C GLU A 45 8.23 14.73 0.68
N SER A 46 8.19 14.08 1.85
CA SER A 46 8.96 12.87 2.11
C SER A 46 8.33 12.03 3.21
N MET A 47 8.50 10.72 3.14
CA MET A 47 7.92 9.80 4.10
C MET A 47 8.71 8.49 4.17
N ALA A 48 8.74 7.87 5.35
CA ALA A 48 9.11 6.47 5.54
C ALA A 48 7.85 5.62 5.65
N ALA A 49 7.87 4.45 5.02
CA ALA A 49 6.79 3.48 5.11
C ALA A 49 7.33 2.07 5.30
N GLU A 50 6.61 1.24 6.04
CA GLU A 50 6.81 -0.19 6.10
C GLU A 50 5.55 -0.88 5.61
N MET A 51 5.65 -1.53 4.45
CA MET A 51 4.56 -2.32 3.87
C MET A 51 4.74 -3.78 4.27
N THR A 52 3.66 -4.40 4.71
CA THR A 52 3.57 -5.84 4.92
C THR A 52 2.46 -6.40 4.04
N MET A 53 2.79 -7.37 3.21
CA MET A 53 1.83 -8.17 2.45
C MET A 53 1.81 -9.57 3.01
N GLU A 54 0.64 -10.05 3.38
CA GLU A 54 0.41 -11.42 3.84
C GLU A 54 -0.46 -12.14 2.82
N MET A 55 -0.08 -13.37 2.49
CA MET A 55 -0.82 -14.24 1.59
C MET A 55 -0.83 -15.66 2.12
N ASP A 56 -2.02 -16.14 2.46
CA ASP A 56 -2.28 -17.49 2.95
C ASP A 56 -3.16 -18.21 1.95
N MET A 57 -2.69 -19.33 1.46
CA MET A 57 -3.41 -20.16 0.47
C MET A 57 -3.45 -21.61 0.94
N SER A 58 -4.47 -22.34 0.51
CA SER A 58 -4.57 -23.79 0.73
C SER A 58 -4.94 -24.52 -0.55
N MET A 59 -4.45 -25.74 -0.70
CA MET A 59 -4.79 -26.67 -1.77
C MET A 59 -4.95 -28.08 -1.18
N GLY A 60 -6.19 -28.52 -1.01
CA GLY A 60 -6.46 -29.74 -0.26
C GLY A 60 -6.09 -29.60 1.22
N GLU A 61 -5.14 -30.41 1.69
CA GLU A 61 -4.60 -30.36 3.07
C GLU A 61 -3.29 -29.56 3.18
N GLU A 62 -2.74 -29.12 2.06
CA GLU A 62 -1.50 -28.31 2.04
C GLU A 62 -1.82 -26.84 2.20
N THR A 63 -1.05 -26.15 3.03
CA THR A 63 -1.13 -24.69 3.25
C THR A 63 0.18 -24.03 2.84
N ALA A 64 0.12 -22.81 2.36
CA ALA A 64 1.29 -21.99 2.07
C ALA A 64 1.02 -20.57 2.60
N GLU A 65 1.87 -20.12 3.52
CA GLU A 65 1.83 -18.77 4.06
C GLU A 65 3.09 -18.01 3.61
N THR A 66 2.88 -16.80 3.13
CA THR A 66 3.98 -15.92 2.70
C THR A 66 3.79 -14.54 3.29
N THR A 67 4.83 -14.03 3.92
CA THR A 67 4.89 -12.65 4.37
C THR A 67 6.00 -11.91 3.63
N THR A 68 5.63 -10.81 2.98
CA THR A 68 6.58 -9.90 2.33
C THR A 68 6.59 -8.57 3.07
N VAL A 69 7.77 -8.10 3.44
CA VAL A 69 7.97 -6.80 4.09
C VAL A 69 8.83 -5.91 3.20
N ALA A 70 8.35 -4.71 2.90
CA ALA A 70 9.11 -3.69 2.21
C ALA A 70 9.28 -2.45 3.10
N LYS A 71 10.54 -2.07 3.38
CA LYS A 71 10.87 -0.80 4.05
C LYS A 71 11.22 0.22 2.99
N ILE A 72 10.47 1.30 2.97
CA ILE A 72 10.45 2.26 1.88
C ILE A 72 10.75 3.66 2.45
N LEU A 73 11.63 4.39 1.78
CA LEU A 73 11.81 5.82 1.96
C LEU A 73 11.47 6.48 0.64
N THR A 74 10.67 7.54 0.69
CA THR A 74 10.30 8.33 -0.48
C THR A 74 10.62 9.79 -0.27
N GLN A 75 11.01 10.47 -1.34
CA GLN A 75 11.11 11.92 -1.45
C GLN A 75 10.48 12.35 -2.76
N GLN A 76 9.73 13.45 -2.74
CA GLN A 76 9.13 14.06 -3.91
C GLN A 76 9.98 15.25 -4.40
N ASN A 77 9.81 15.62 -5.66
CA ASN A 77 10.37 16.83 -6.27
C ASN A 77 11.90 17.00 -6.21
N PRO A 78 12.71 16.16 -6.89
CA PRO A 78 12.32 15.04 -7.77
C PRO A 78 12.00 13.77 -6.99
N LEU A 79 11.23 12.87 -7.60
CA LEU A 79 10.93 11.59 -7.00
C LEU A 79 12.21 10.77 -6.79
N ARG A 80 12.45 10.38 -5.55
CA ARG A 80 13.49 9.41 -5.16
C ARG A 80 12.91 8.39 -4.21
N MET A 81 13.34 7.16 -4.35
CA MET A 81 12.92 6.05 -3.50
C MET A 81 14.11 5.18 -3.13
N GLN A 82 14.10 4.71 -1.90
CA GLN A 82 14.93 3.59 -1.45
C GLN A 82 14.00 2.52 -0.88
N MET A 83 14.19 1.28 -1.26
CA MET A 83 13.41 0.16 -0.78
C MET A 83 14.31 -1.02 -0.42
N ASN A 84 14.01 -1.65 0.73
CA ASN A 84 14.54 -2.95 1.11
C ASN A 84 13.34 -3.90 1.26
N LEU A 85 13.30 -4.94 0.45
CA LEU A 85 12.23 -5.94 0.42
C LEU A 85 12.77 -7.26 0.94
N SER A 86 12.02 -7.90 1.83
CA SER A 86 12.28 -9.27 2.31
C SER A 86 11.00 -10.09 2.20
N ALA A 87 11.11 -11.33 1.75
CA ALA A 87 10.02 -12.29 1.75
C ALA A 87 10.41 -13.49 2.60
N THR A 88 9.46 -13.93 3.44
CA THR A 88 9.63 -15.04 4.37
C THR A 88 8.52 -16.07 4.14
N LEU A 89 8.87 -17.36 4.12
CA LEU A 89 7.94 -18.49 4.03
C LEU A 89 7.46 -18.91 5.43
N GLU A 90 6.43 -19.74 5.49
CA GLU A 90 5.81 -20.27 6.74
C GLU A 90 6.84 -20.87 7.71
N ASP A 91 7.87 -21.54 7.21
CA ASP A 91 8.93 -22.14 8.03
C ASP A 91 9.98 -21.15 8.55
N GLY A 92 9.79 -19.84 8.28
CA GLY A 92 10.72 -18.78 8.65
C GLY A 92 11.93 -18.65 7.72
N THR A 93 11.98 -19.43 6.64
CA THR A 93 13.05 -19.33 5.65
C THR A 93 12.91 -18.02 4.86
N GLU A 94 13.98 -17.22 4.79
CA GLU A 94 14.04 -16.07 3.91
C GLU A 94 14.08 -16.53 2.44
N ALA A 95 13.00 -16.25 1.71
CA ALA A 95 12.90 -16.62 0.31
C ALA A 95 13.58 -15.60 -0.61
N GLN A 96 13.59 -14.33 -0.22
CA GLN A 96 14.13 -13.24 -1.04
C GLN A 96 14.54 -12.04 -0.20
N ASN A 97 15.71 -11.47 -0.52
CA ASN A 97 16.13 -10.14 -0.07
C ASN A 97 16.51 -9.31 -1.29
N MET A 98 15.96 -8.11 -1.40
CA MET A 98 16.23 -7.19 -2.50
C MET A 98 16.40 -5.77 -1.97
N GLN A 99 17.43 -5.08 -2.47
CA GLN A 99 17.60 -3.65 -2.27
C GLN A 99 17.39 -2.93 -3.59
N MET A 100 16.61 -1.85 -3.55
CA MET A 100 16.32 -1.06 -4.73
C MET A 100 16.43 0.44 -4.41
N TYR A 101 16.93 1.18 -5.40
CA TYR A 101 16.80 2.63 -5.46
C TYR A 101 16.06 3.01 -6.74
N ALA A 102 15.38 4.15 -6.69
CA ALA A 102 14.80 4.75 -7.88
C ALA A 102 14.96 6.27 -7.83
N GLU A 103 15.12 6.89 -9.00
CA GLU A 103 15.10 8.33 -9.15
C GLU A 103 14.42 8.73 -10.46
N GLU A 104 13.75 9.87 -10.42
CA GLU A 104 13.16 10.47 -11.61
C GLU A 104 14.26 11.12 -12.48
N GLU A 105 14.35 10.67 -13.72
CA GLU A 105 15.21 11.23 -14.76
C GLU A 105 14.41 11.53 -16.03
N VAL A 106 14.31 12.80 -16.40
CA VAL A 106 13.69 13.25 -17.68
C VAL A 106 12.27 12.67 -17.88
N GLY A 107 11.43 12.68 -16.83
CA GLY A 107 10.05 12.21 -16.89
C GLY A 107 9.88 10.68 -16.95
N LYS A 108 10.94 9.95 -16.63
CA LYS A 108 10.95 8.50 -16.45
C LYS A 108 11.53 8.14 -15.10
N LEU A 109 11.32 6.91 -14.67
CA LEU A 109 11.90 6.39 -13.46
C LEU A 109 13.09 5.50 -13.80
N ARG A 110 14.26 5.86 -13.31
CA ARG A 110 15.43 5.00 -13.36
C ARG A 110 15.54 4.22 -12.06
N THR A 111 15.58 2.90 -12.15
CA THR A 111 15.68 2.00 -11.01
C THR A 111 17.04 1.29 -11.01
N TYR A 112 17.51 1.00 -9.80
CA TYR A 112 18.73 0.28 -9.51
C TYR A 112 18.41 -0.83 -8.53
N VAL A 113 18.63 -2.07 -8.91
CA VAL A 113 18.31 -3.26 -8.11
C VAL A 113 19.58 -4.03 -7.81
N LEU A 114 19.81 -4.29 -6.52
CA LEU A 114 20.86 -5.21 -6.08
C LEU A 114 20.29 -6.62 -6.00
N ALA A 115 20.81 -7.52 -6.84
CA ALA A 115 20.46 -8.93 -6.84
C ALA A 115 21.74 -9.77 -6.90
N ALA A 116 21.89 -10.73 -5.99
CA ALA A 116 23.06 -11.61 -5.89
C ALA A 116 24.40 -10.84 -5.95
N ASP A 117 24.53 -9.76 -5.16
CA ASP A 117 25.71 -8.89 -5.06
C ASP A 117 26.06 -8.11 -6.34
N THR A 118 25.16 -8.05 -7.32
CA THR A 118 25.34 -7.30 -8.57
C THR A 118 24.25 -6.27 -8.73
N TRP A 119 24.65 -5.02 -9.08
CA TRP A 119 23.71 -3.96 -9.41
C TRP A 119 23.28 -4.04 -10.87
N TYR A 120 21.97 -3.91 -11.07
CA TYR A 120 21.33 -3.79 -12.37
C TYR A 120 20.56 -2.47 -12.42
N SER A 121 20.50 -1.84 -13.59
CA SER A 121 19.66 -0.66 -13.78
C SER A 121 18.69 -0.86 -14.93
N GLN A 122 17.51 -0.28 -14.80
CA GLN A 122 16.54 -0.20 -15.90
C GLN A 122 15.79 1.14 -15.83
N THR A 123 15.22 1.53 -16.97
CA THR A 123 14.33 2.70 -17.04
C THR A 123 12.92 2.24 -17.32
N MET A 124 11.96 2.76 -16.58
CA MET A 124 10.54 2.46 -16.72
C MET A 124 9.70 3.73 -16.70
N GLU A 125 8.42 3.62 -16.94
CA GLU A 125 7.49 4.74 -16.80
C GLU A 125 7.34 5.12 -15.31
N LEU A 126 7.00 6.38 -15.02
CA LEU A 126 6.90 6.88 -13.63
C LEU A 126 5.96 6.05 -12.75
N GLY A 127 4.88 5.50 -13.32
CA GLY A 127 3.94 4.62 -12.59
C GLY A 127 4.46 3.21 -12.27
N GLY A 128 5.65 2.82 -12.74
CA GLY A 128 6.16 1.45 -12.60
C GLY A 128 6.45 0.98 -11.17
N LEU A 129 6.43 1.89 -10.19
CA LEU A 129 6.57 1.58 -8.76
C LEU A 129 5.42 2.17 -7.93
N ALA A 130 4.25 2.39 -8.54
CA ALA A 130 3.10 3.02 -7.89
C ALA A 130 2.69 2.31 -6.59
N GLN A 131 2.77 0.95 -6.55
CA GLN A 131 2.45 0.18 -5.34
C GLN A 131 3.33 0.53 -4.13
N TYR A 132 4.50 1.09 -4.34
CA TYR A 132 5.42 1.49 -3.28
C TYR A 132 5.37 3.00 -2.97
N ASN A 133 4.60 3.78 -3.73
CA ASN A 133 4.41 5.21 -3.48
C ASN A 133 3.29 5.43 -2.46
N ALA A 134 3.62 5.31 -1.17
CA ALA A 134 2.66 5.39 -0.08
C ALA A 134 1.89 6.73 -0.04
N GLU A 135 2.49 7.85 -0.45
CA GLU A 135 1.84 9.16 -0.49
C GLU A 135 0.71 9.21 -1.54
N GLU A 136 1.00 8.77 -2.77
CA GLU A 136 -0.01 8.72 -3.84
C GLU A 136 -1.13 7.76 -3.48
N ASN A 137 -0.79 6.58 -2.94
CA ASN A 137 -1.76 5.58 -2.50
C ASN A 137 -2.68 6.13 -1.42
N VAL A 138 -2.15 6.74 -0.37
CA VAL A 138 -2.94 7.34 0.70
C VAL A 138 -3.86 8.44 0.15
N THR A 139 -3.37 9.31 -0.73
CA THR A 139 -4.16 10.38 -1.35
C THR A 139 -5.30 9.80 -2.19
N LEU A 140 -5.04 8.75 -2.97
CA LEU A 140 -6.07 8.04 -3.74
C LEU A 140 -7.14 7.47 -2.81
N TYR A 141 -6.74 6.76 -1.75
CA TYR A 141 -7.66 6.10 -0.83
C TYR A 141 -8.53 7.10 -0.08
N LEU A 142 -7.94 8.16 0.48
CA LEU A 142 -8.69 9.22 1.17
C LEU A 142 -9.71 9.91 0.27
N SER A 143 -9.41 10.08 -1.02
CA SER A 143 -10.30 10.73 -1.98
C SER A 143 -11.47 9.84 -2.42
N ASN A 144 -11.35 8.53 -2.23
CA ASN A 144 -12.29 7.55 -2.74
C ASN A 144 -12.90 6.63 -1.68
N LEU A 145 -12.70 6.95 -0.40
CA LEU A 145 -13.32 6.23 0.71
C LEU A 145 -14.84 6.51 0.74
N ALA A 146 -15.62 5.46 0.90
CA ALA A 146 -17.08 5.49 1.03
C ALA A 146 -17.52 4.64 2.23
N ASP A 147 -18.77 4.81 2.67
CA ASP A 147 -19.40 4.02 3.74
C ASP A 147 -18.51 3.90 4.99
N PHE A 148 -17.89 5.00 5.39
CA PHE A 148 -16.88 5.03 6.43
C PHE A 148 -17.45 5.41 7.81
N SER A 149 -16.82 4.90 8.86
CA SER A 149 -17.07 5.28 10.24
C SER A 149 -15.80 5.16 11.10
N ALA A 150 -15.65 6.05 12.06
CA ALA A 150 -14.66 5.85 13.13
C ALA A 150 -15.14 4.69 14.02
N THR A 151 -14.24 3.81 14.40
CA THR A 151 -14.57 2.59 15.16
C THR A 151 -13.80 2.48 16.48
N ALA A 152 -12.61 3.08 16.56
CA ALA A 152 -11.75 3.04 17.74
C ALA A 152 -10.74 4.18 17.75
N THR A 153 -10.04 4.33 18.87
CA THR A 153 -8.76 5.04 18.98
C THR A 153 -7.70 4.02 19.36
N GLU A 154 -6.63 3.95 18.57
CA GLU A 154 -5.54 3.00 18.75
C GLU A 154 -4.19 3.72 18.68
N LYS A 155 -3.14 3.10 19.21
CA LYS A 155 -1.78 3.64 19.09
C LYS A 155 -1.04 2.98 17.95
N ILE A 156 -0.49 3.80 17.05
CA ILE A 156 0.45 3.39 16.00
C ILE A 156 1.79 4.06 16.30
N ASN A 157 2.84 3.28 16.56
CA ASN A 157 4.15 3.78 16.94
C ASN A 157 4.10 4.85 18.07
N ASP A 158 3.37 4.53 19.15
CA ASP A 158 3.13 5.40 20.32
C ASP A 158 2.29 6.67 20.06
N THR A 159 1.86 6.94 18.84
CA THR A 159 0.96 8.05 18.48
C THR A 159 -0.50 7.59 18.48
N GLU A 160 -1.37 8.33 19.16
CA GLU A 160 -2.82 8.06 19.13
C GLU A 160 -3.39 8.38 17.75
N ALA A 161 -4.17 7.45 17.21
CA ALA A 161 -4.83 7.56 15.92
C ALA A 161 -6.28 7.10 15.99
N THR A 162 -7.15 7.78 15.27
CA THR A 162 -8.52 7.35 15.05
C THR A 162 -8.54 6.28 13.98
N LYS A 163 -9.06 5.10 14.33
CA LYS A 163 -9.33 4.02 13.38
C LYS A 163 -10.62 4.31 12.63
N ILE A 164 -10.53 4.35 11.32
CA ILE A 164 -11.67 4.59 10.41
C ILE A 164 -11.77 3.38 9.48
N GLU A 165 -12.89 2.70 9.52
CA GLU A 165 -13.21 1.60 8.63
C GLU A 165 -14.16 2.07 7.54
N GLY A 166 -13.95 1.62 6.31
CA GLY A 166 -14.79 1.96 5.17
C GLY A 166 -14.54 1.08 3.97
N THR A 167 -15.05 1.48 2.82
CA THR A 167 -14.87 0.78 1.55
C THR A 167 -14.40 1.74 0.48
N LEU A 168 -13.61 1.25 -0.47
CA LEU A 168 -13.27 2.03 -1.65
C LEU A 168 -14.41 1.97 -2.68
N LYS A 169 -14.62 3.11 -3.36
CA LYS A 169 -15.61 3.21 -4.43
C LYS A 169 -15.28 2.27 -5.58
N LYS A 170 -16.30 1.65 -6.15
CA LYS A 170 -16.15 0.67 -7.23
C LYS A 170 -15.44 1.22 -8.47
N ASP A 171 -15.70 2.46 -8.84
CA ASP A 171 -15.16 3.13 -10.02
C ASP A 171 -13.63 3.36 -9.97
N VAL A 172 -13.01 3.21 -8.80
CA VAL A 172 -11.55 3.33 -8.64
C VAL A 172 -10.85 2.00 -8.42
N LEU A 173 -11.59 0.87 -8.36
CA LEU A 173 -10.99 -0.43 -8.05
C LEU A 173 -9.89 -0.83 -9.03
N GLN A 174 -10.08 -0.62 -10.33
CA GLN A 174 -9.04 -0.94 -11.33
C GLN A 174 -7.74 -0.17 -11.04
N LYS A 175 -7.85 1.14 -10.74
CA LYS A 175 -6.69 1.96 -10.41
C LYS A 175 -6.03 1.49 -9.12
N VAL A 176 -6.81 1.20 -8.09
CA VAL A 176 -6.30 0.68 -6.80
C VAL A 176 -5.59 -0.65 -6.98
N LEU A 177 -6.14 -1.57 -7.79
CA LEU A 177 -5.50 -2.86 -8.07
C LEU A 177 -4.20 -2.70 -8.86
N ALA A 178 -4.13 -1.78 -9.81
CA ALA A 178 -2.88 -1.44 -10.49
C ALA A 178 -1.84 -0.88 -9.52
N GLU A 179 -2.22 0.10 -8.69
CA GLU A 179 -1.33 0.71 -7.70
C GLU A 179 -0.95 -0.24 -6.54
N SER A 180 -1.69 -1.33 -6.32
CA SER A 180 -1.33 -2.39 -5.36
C SER A 180 -0.46 -3.51 -5.96
N GLY A 181 -0.07 -3.43 -7.24
CA GLY A 181 0.70 -4.47 -7.94
C GLY A 181 -0.11 -5.71 -8.31
N MET A 182 -1.43 -5.69 -8.12
CA MET A 182 -2.30 -6.84 -8.43
C MET A 182 -2.46 -7.07 -9.92
N THR A 183 -2.32 -6.03 -10.76
CA THR A 183 -2.37 -6.15 -12.22
C THR A 183 -1.20 -6.99 -12.73
N GLU A 184 0.01 -6.71 -12.25
CA GLU A 184 1.23 -7.45 -12.59
C GLU A 184 1.16 -8.88 -12.06
N THR A 185 0.65 -9.06 -10.86
CA THR A 185 0.43 -10.38 -10.25
C THR A 185 -0.54 -11.22 -11.09
N ALA A 186 -1.67 -10.65 -11.50
CA ALA A 186 -2.66 -11.31 -12.36
C ALA A 186 -2.06 -11.68 -13.73
N ALA A 187 -1.31 -10.76 -14.36
CA ALA A 187 -0.63 -11.02 -15.63
C ALA A 187 0.40 -12.15 -15.53
N ALA A 188 1.19 -12.20 -14.45
CA ALA A 188 2.13 -13.29 -14.18
C ALA A 188 1.44 -14.65 -14.01
N MET A 189 0.18 -14.67 -13.57
CA MET A 189 -0.67 -15.86 -13.48
C MET A 189 -1.43 -16.18 -14.78
N GLY A 190 -1.21 -15.43 -15.87
CA GLY A 190 -1.84 -15.64 -17.17
C GLY A 190 -3.26 -15.04 -17.31
N VAL A 191 -3.68 -14.21 -16.36
CA VAL A 191 -4.96 -13.47 -16.43
C VAL A 191 -4.76 -12.22 -17.30
N THR A 192 -5.59 -12.07 -18.34
CA THR A 192 -5.51 -10.92 -19.25
C THR A 192 -6.11 -9.65 -18.63
N GLU A 193 -5.74 -8.49 -19.16
CA GLU A 193 -6.33 -7.21 -18.74
C GLU A 193 -7.86 -7.19 -18.88
N GLU A 194 -8.42 -7.78 -19.95
CA GLU A 194 -9.87 -7.88 -20.16
C GLU A 194 -10.52 -8.73 -19.06
N GLN A 195 -9.91 -9.86 -18.71
CA GLN A 195 -10.40 -10.73 -17.62
C GLN A 195 -10.30 -10.01 -16.26
N LEU A 196 -9.22 -9.28 -16.00
CA LEU A 196 -9.07 -8.49 -14.78
C LEU A 196 -10.10 -7.36 -14.71
N ALA A 197 -10.38 -6.67 -15.81
CA ALA A 197 -11.43 -5.66 -15.89
C ALA A 197 -12.82 -6.26 -15.59
N ALA A 198 -13.15 -7.40 -16.18
CA ALA A 198 -14.40 -8.12 -15.90
C ALA A 198 -14.49 -8.59 -14.44
N LEU A 199 -13.35 -9.00 -13.85
CA LEU A 199 -13.25 -9.38 -12.45
C LEU A 199 -13.55 -8.19 -11.53
N THR A 200 -12.94 -7.02 -11.78
CA THR A 200 -13.18 -5.80 -10.96
C THR A 200 -14.65 -5.38 -10.99
N GLU A 201 -15.34 -5.58 -12.13
CA GLU A 201 -16.78 -5.36 -12.22
C GLU A 201 -17.60 -6.28 -11.30
N SER A 202 -17.08 -7.46 -10.98
CA SER A 202 -17.73 -8.43 -10.10
C SER A 202 -17.44 -8.24 -8.62
N VAL A 203 -16.41 -7.46 -8.25
CA VAL A 203 -16.06 -7.12 -6.86
C VAL A 203 -17.05 -6.08 -6.35
N LYS A 204 -17.70 -6.36 -5.22
CA LYS A 204 -18.75 -5.48 -4.69
C LYS A 204 -18.16 -4.28 -3.97
N SER A 205 -17.13 -4.49 -3.18
CA SER A 205 -16.45 -3.47 -2.40
C SER A 205 -15.06 -3.94 -2.03
N LEU A 206 -14.16 -2.99 -1.78
CA LEU A 206 -12.82 -3.26 -1.27
C LEU A 206 -12.70 -2.64 0.10
N PRO A 207 -12.69 -3.44 1.18
CA PRO A 207 -12.53 -2.92 2.54
C PRO A 207 -11.19 -2.23 2.73
N LEU A 208 -11.23 -1.06 3.36
CA LEU A 208 -10.07 -0.27 3.71
C LEU A 208 -10.21 0.23 5.15
N THR A 209 -9.15 0.10 5.92
CA THR A 209 -9.03 0.69 7.25
C THR A 209 -7.91 1.70 7.28
N LEU A 210 -8.15 2.86 7.86
CA LEU A 210 -7.18 3.95 8.03
C LEU A 210 -7.00 4.25 9.51
N TRP A 211 -5.79 4.61 9.92
CA TRP A 211 -5.47 5.17 11.24
C TRP A 211 -4.89 6.56 11.04
N ILE A 212 -5.63 7.57 11.49
CA ILE A 212 -5.32 8.98 11.28
C ILE A 212 -5.12 9.67 12.63
N ASP A 213 -4.00 10.38 12.78
CA ASP A 213 -3.73 11.15 13.98
C ASP A 213 -4.49 12.49 14.02
N ALA A 214 -4.38 13.22 15.12
CA ALA A 214 -5.06 14.49 15.31
C ALA A 214 -4.59 15.62 14.37
N ASP A 215 -3.39 15.50 13.78
CA ASP A 215 -2.83 16.46 12.82
C ASP A 215 -3.18 16.10 11.37
N GLY A 216 -3.88 14.97 11.16
CA GLY A 216 -4.35 14.49 9.87
C GLY A 216 -3.33 13.61 9.12
N TYR A 217 -2.25 13.18 9.74
CA TYR A 217 -1.37 12.20 9.12
C TYR A 217 -1.99 10.80 9.15
N VAL A 218 -1.94 10.10 8.03
CA VAL A 218 -2.28 8.67 7.97
C VAL A 218 -1.10 7.87 8.46
N LEU A 219 -1.19 7.37 9.68
CA LEU A 219 -0.10 6.60 10.31
C LEU A 219 -0.09 5.14 9.85
N LYS A 220 -1.26 4.62 9.46
CA LYS A 220 -1.38 3.25 8.96
C LYS A 220 -2.60 3.13 8.05
N TYR A 221 -2.51 2.23 7.07
CA TYR A 221 -3.69 1.71 6.39
C TYR A 221 -3.60 0.20 6.19
N GLU A 222 -4.76 -0.43 6.08
CA GLU A 222 -4.90 -1.85 5.77
C GLU A 222 -5.96 -2.06 4.69
N MET A 223 -5.66 -2.94 3.74
CA MET A 223 -6.55 -3.32 2.65
C MET A 223 -6.69 -4.84 2.62
N ASN A 224 -7.93 -5.33 2.59
CA ASN A 224 -8.21 -6.75 2.45
C ASN A 224 -8.47 -7.08 0.97
N LEU A 225 -7.59 -7.87 0.38
CA LEU A 225 -7.61 -8.27 -1.03
C LEU A 225 -8.01 -9.73 -1.23
N THR A 226 -8.45 -10.43 -0.18
CA THR A 226 -8.74 -11.87 -0.22
C THR A 226 -9.75 -12.23 -1.32
N GLU A 227 -10.88 -11.49 -1.43
CA GLU A 227 -11.88 -11.74 -2.48
C GLU A 227 -11.32 -11.51 -3.88
N VAL A 228 -10.53 -10.46 -4.05
CA VAL A 228 -9.89 -10.13 -5.34
C VAL A 228 -8.91 -11.20 -5.75
N MET A 229 -8.02 -11.61 -4.84
CA MET A 229 -7.01 -12.65 -5.10
C MET A 229 -7.67 -13.99 -5.39
N GLN A 230 -8.73 -14.38 -4.66
CA GLN A 230 -9.47 -15.62 -4.97
C GLN A 230 -10.01 -15.60 -6.40
N LYS A 231 -10.62 -14.49 -6.81
CA LYS A 231 -11.15 -14.36 -8.19
C LYS A 231 -10.03 -14.39 -9.25
N ILE A 232 -8.88 -13.80 -8.99
CA ILE A 232 -7.71 -13.88 -9.88
C ILE A 232 -7.25 -15.35 -9.98
N MET A 233 -7.15 -16.04 -8.86
CA MET A 233 -6.74 -17.44 -8.80
C MET A 233 -7.72 -18.34 -9.56
N ASP A 234 -9.03 -18.14 -9.36
CA ASP A 234 -10.07 -18.89 -10.08
C ASP A 234 -9.94 -18.71 -11.62
N LYS A 235 -9.65 -17.48 -12.07
CA LYS A 235 -9.44 -17.18 -13.49
C LYS A 235 -8.13 -17.77 -14.03
N ALA A 236 -7.06 -17.74 -13.24
CA ALA A 236 -5.80 -18.36 -13.62
C ALA A 236 -5.95 -19.90 -13.77
N MET A 237 -6.66 -20.54 -12.86
CA MET A 237 -6.96 -21.98 -12.93
C MET A 237 -7.83 -22.33 -14.14
N GLU A 238 -8.84 -21.51 -14.44
CA GLU A 238 -9.67 -21.64 -15.65
C GLU A 238 -8.80 -21.55 -16.93
N ALA A 239 -7.92 -20.55 -17.00
CA ALA A 239 -7.00 -20.36 -18.13
C ALA A 239 -6.01 -21.54 -18.30
N ALA A 240 -5.57 -22.13 -17.21
CA ALA A 240 -4.71 -23.32 -17.18
C ALA A 240 -5.46 -24.62 -17.55
N GLY A 241 -6.79 -24.58 -17.76
CA GLY A 241 -7.62 -25.75 -18.08
C GLY A 241 -7.81 -26.70 -16.89
N SER A 242 -7.53 -26.28 -15.68
CA SER A 242 -7.73 -27.06 -14.47
C SER A 242 -9.20 -27.02 -14.07
N THR A 243 -9.91 -28.14 -14.25
CA THR A 243 -11.33 -28.30 -13.89
C THR A 243 -11.54 -29.25 -12.71
N ASP A 244 -10.45 -29.76 -12.14
CA ASP A 244 -10.52 -30.71 -11.03
C ASP A 244 -10.71 -29.98 -9.69
N ALA A 245 -11.81 -30.25 -9.01
CA ALA A 245 -12.13 -29.67 -7.71
C ALA A 245 -11.09 -30.02 -6.62
N SER A 246 -10.31 -31.11 -6.81
CA SER A 246 -9.24 -31.50 -5.88
C SER A 246 -7.98 -30.64 -5.98
N SER A 247 -7.83 -29.91 -7.09
CA SER A 247 -6.73 -28.94 -7.32
C SER A 247 -7.17 -27.49 -7.14
N ALA A 248 -8.37 -27.24 -6.62
CA ALA A 248 -8.83 -25.88 -6.35
C ALA A 248 -7.97 -25.21 -5.29
N VAL A 249 -7.33 -24.10 -5.65
CA VAL A 249 -6.61 -23.26 -4.71
C VAL A 249 -7.59 -22.34 -3.98
N LYS A 250 -7.57 -22.36 -2.67
CA LYS A 250 -8.36 -21.45 -1.83
C LYS A 250 -7.43 -20.38 -1.26
N VAL A 251 -7.79 -19.13 -1.43
CA VAL A 251 -7.13 -18.00 -0.80
C VAL A 251 -7.79 -17.75 0.55
N GLU A 252 -7.09 -18.06 1.62
CA GLU A 252 -7.57 -17.88 2.99
C GLU A 252 -7.44 -16.43 3.43
N LYS A 253 -6.34 -15.78 3.05
CA LYS A 253 -6.06 -14.39 3.36
C LYS A 253 -5.17 -13.77 2.30
N THR A 254 -5.46 -12.55 1.93
CA THR A 254 -4.53 -11.65 1.26
C THR A 254 -4.77 -10.25 1.79
N SER A 255 -3.76 -9.64 2.39
CA SER A 255 -3.85 -8.31 2.96
C SER A 255 -2.58 -7.50 2.70
N ILE A 256 -2.76 -6.19 2.54
CA ILE A 256 -1.66 -5.22 2.52
C ILE A 256 -1.87 -4.32 3.72
N SER A 257 -0.83 -4.16 4.53
CA SER A 257 -0.74 -3.18 5.61
C SER A 257 0.44 -2.26 5.35
N MET A 258 0.26 -0.96 5.52
CA MET A 258 1.34 0.01 5.41
C MET A 258 1.35 0.93 6.63
N VAL A 259 2.48 0.99 7.32
CA VAL A 259 2.72 1.89 8.45
C VAL A 259 3.61 3.03 7.98
N CYS A 260 3.12 4.27 8.12
CA CYS A 260 3.78 5.48 7.65
C CYS A 260 4.39 6.27 8.83
N SER A 261 5.53 6.89 8.58
CA SER A 261 6.25 7.67 9.58
C SER A 261 7.22 8.67 8.92
N GLN A 262 7.94 9.46 9.74
CA GLN A 262 8.95 10.42 9.28
C GLN A 262 8.43 11.40 8.22
N PHE A 263 7.17 11.84 8.33
CA PHE A 263 6.58 12.81 7.40
C PHE A 263 7.42 14.09 7.35
N ASN A 264 7.87 14.47 6.15
CA ASN A 264 8.76 15.60 5.88
C ASN A 264 10.08 15.57 6.67
N ALA A 265 10.52 14.39 7.13
CA ALA A 265 11.70 14.21 7.96
C ALA A 265 12.69 13.15 7.42
N VAL A 266 12.42 12.57 6.25
CA VAL A 266 13.35 11.65 5.60
C VAL A 266 14.59 12.43 5.14
N LYS A 267 15.78 11.93 5.51
CA LYS A 267 17.03 12.49 5.03
C LYS A 267 17.18 12.28 3.52
N GLU A 268 18.00 13.09 2.87
CA GLU A 268 18.25 12.97 1.44
C GLU A 268 18.65 11.54 1.06
N ILE A 269 17.89 10.95 0.13
CA ILE A 269 18.15 9.62 -0.40
C ILE A 269 19.31 9.72 -1.38
N THR A 270 20.41 9.04 -1.06
CA THR A 270 21.61 9.01 -1.90
C THR A 270 21.75 7.64 -2.54
N ILE A 271 21.79 7.62 -3.88
CA ILE A 271 22.00 6.39 -4.64
C ILE A 271 23.50 6.06 -4.62
N PRO A 272 23.91 4.83 -4.26
CA PRO A 272 25.30 4.42 -4.26
C PRO A 272 25.95 4.56 -5.65
N GLU A 273 27.21 4.98 -5.70
CA GLU A 273 27.94 5.15 -6.97
C GLU A 273 28.09 3.82 -7.74
N GLU A 274 28.18 2.69 -7.01
CA GLU A 274 28.19 1.34 -7.59
C GLU A 274 26.86 1.05 -8.31
N ALA A 275 25.73 1.47 -7.74
CA ALA A 275 24.43 1.33 -8.37
C ALA A 275 24.31 2.20 -9.64
N LYS A 276 24.81 3.44 -9.61
CA LYS A 276 24.80 4.34 -10.78
C LYS A 276 25.65 3.82 -11.92
N SER A 277 26.69 3.02 -11.61
CA SER A 277 27.58 2.40 -12.59
C SER A 277 27.03 1.09 -13.16
N ALA A 278 25.85 0.64 -12.73
CA ALA A 278 25.24 -0.63 -13.13
C ALA A 278 24.92 -0.65 -14.63
N GLU A 279 25.11 -1.82 -15.25
CA GLU A 279 24.68 -2.06 -16.61
C GLU A 279 23.15 -1.91 -16.73
N SER A 280 22.74 -1.19 -17.78
CA SER A 280 21.31 -1.04 -18.08
C SER A 280 20.80 -2.32 -18.75
N ILE A 281 19.83 -2.98 -18.12
CA ILE A 281 19.07 -4.06 -18.74
C ILE A 281 17.88 -3.48 -19.50
N SER A 282 17.72 -3.89 -20.77
CA SER A 282 16.51 -3.54 -21.53
C SER A 282 15.33 -4.38 -21.05
N ALA A 283 14.17 -3.75 -20.88
CA ALA A 283 12.93 -4.41 -20.44
C ALA A 283 12.37 -5.49 -21.41
N ASN A 284 13.16 -5.93 -22.43
CA ASN A 284 12.78 -6.86 -23.48
C ASN A 284 13.70 -8.09 -23.51
N GLN A 285 13.86 -8.80 -22.38
CA GLN A 285 14.36 -10.17 -22.40
C GLN A 285 13.52 -11.04 -21.51
#